data_ad4367ccd414aa208220035f9fbb2117
#
_entry.id   ad4367ccd414aa208220035f9fbb2117
#
_cell.length_a   1.000
_cell.length_b   1.000
_cell.length_c   1.000
_cell.angle_alpha   90.00
_cell.angle_beta   90.00
_cell.angle_gamma   90.00
#
_symmetry.space_group_name_H-M   'P 1'
#
loop_
_entity.id
_entity.type
_entity.pdbx_description
1 polymer ?
#
loop_
_entity_poly.entity_id
_entity_poly.type
_entity_poly.pdbx_seq_one_letter_code
_entity_poly.pdbx_strand_id
1 'polypeptide(L)'
;MRKHASLIAGTFALLATTALPALADTEITFLACGDKMQPAHAEFIKKWEEANPGYKIAAEVVGWGQCQDKVTTLAASGTPVALAYVGSRTLKEFAQNELIVPIPFTDEEKASYYPYIMDTVTTDGKQWGVPVAFSTKSLFWNKELFKRAGLDPEKPPKTWAEELEYAKTIKEKTGIAGFGVVAKTFDNTMHQFLHWVYTNNGSVIDADGNITLDSKENLEALTALKDIVPYAEEGPTSYEQNEVRAIFLDGKLGMIHASVGAVNRLKETKIDWGVAPLPLGPSAKGPGTLLITDSLAVFSGTGVEEKAIEFAKFLTNPENQPIYEAQEGLTPLRPGKAVDEMVAANPYWKPFIDGISFGGPEPLFTDYKGLQNTMIEMVQSVVTGKAEPADALKKAAGELEQYK
;
A
#
# COMPACT_ATOMS: atom_id res chain seq x y z
N MET A 1 62.01 -20.30 -79.65
CA MET A 1 60.91 -19.33 -79.27
C MET A 1 60.28 -19.81 -77.92
N ARG A 2 60.73 -19.25 -76.80
CA ARG A 2 60.30 -19.57 -75.48
C ARG A 2 59.39 -18.45 -75.01
N LYS A 3 58.14 -18.78 -74.67
CA LYS A 3 57.19 -17.82 -74.08
C LYS A 3 57.26 -17.93 -72.54
N HIS A 4 57.61 -16.79 -71.89
CA HIS A 4 57.57 -16.63 -70.46
C HIS A 4 56.12 -16.39 -70.03
N ALA A 5 55.59 -17.18 -69.09
CA ALA A 5 54.34 -16.95 -68.39
C ALA A 5 54.69 -16.40 -66.99
N SER A 6 54.31 -15.17 -66.70
CA SER A 6 54.41 -14.56 -65.37
C SER A 6 53.21 -14.97 -64.52
N LEU A 7 53.46 -15.61 -63.38
CA LEU A 7 52.46 -15.88 -62.34
C LEU A 7 52.39 -14.64 -61.46
N ILE A 8 51.23 -13.99 -61.36
CA ILE A 8 50.91 -12.97 -60.35
C ILE A 8 50.26 -13.69 -59.17
N ALA A 9 50.99 -13.77 -58.03
CA ALA A 9 50.48 -14.28 -56.77
C ALA A 9 49.73 -13.15 -56.06
N GLY A 10 48.42 -13.21 -56.06
CA GLY A 10 47.56 -12.31 -55.27
C GLY A 10 47.47 -12.77 -53.82
N THR A 11 48.03 -11.99 -52.89
CA THR A 11 47.92 -12.23 -51.45
C THR A 11 46.53 -11.78 -50.96
N PHE A 12 45.62 -12.70 -50.68
CA PHE A 12 44.37 -12.38 -49.97
C PHE A 12 44.68 -12.28 -48.48
N ALA A 13 44.63 -11.04 -47.93
CA ALA A 13 44.63 -10.80 -46.49
C ALA A 13 43.22 -11.12 -45.94
N LEU A 14 43.05 -12.27 -45.24
CA LEU A 14 41.88 -12.55 -44.44
C LEU A 14 41.88 -11.62 -43.22
N LEU A 15 41.01 -10.61 -43.21
CA LEU A 15 40.64 -9.85 -42.03
C LEU A 15 39.74 -10.76 -41.17
N ALA A 16 40.34 -11.43 -40.17
CA ALA A 16 39.62 -12.12 -39.13
C ALA A 16 38.98 -11.05 -38.21
N THR A 17 37.72 -10.73 -38.43
CA THR A 17 36.88 -10.02 -37.45
C THR A 17 36.67 -10.95 -36.29
N THR A 18 37.42 -10.76 -35.20
CA THR A 18 37.13 -11.38 -33.91
C THR A 18 35.82 -10.77 -33.40
N ALA A 19 34.69 -11.44 -33.62
CA ALA A 19 33.45 -11.16 -32.90
C ALA A 19 33.74 -11.43 -31.41
N LEU A 20 33.86 -10.40 -30.61
CA LEU A 20 33.84 -10.54 -29.16
C LEU A 20 32.50 -11.20 -28.79
N PRO A 21 32.53 -12.27 -27.97
CA PRO A 21 31.27 -12.84 -27.50
C PRO A 21 30.49 -11.70 -26.80
N ALA A 22 29.27 -11.43 -27.24
CA ALA A 22 28.36 -10.57 -26.50
C ALA A 22 28.20 -11.23 -25.13
N LEU A 23 28.72 -10.58 -24.07
CA LEU A 23 28.42 -10.98 -22.70
C LEU A 23 26.89 -10.93 -22.55
N ALA A 24 26.31 -12.04 -22.07
CA ALA A 24 24.90 -12.04 -21.74
C ALA A 24 24.62 -10.93 -20.71
N ASP A 25 23.51 -10.21 -20.90
CA ASP A 25 23.12 -9.18 -19.94
C ASP A 25 22.95 -9.79 -18.53
N THR A 26 23.37 -9.06 -17.51
CA THR A 26 23.13 -9.43 -16.10
C THR A 26 21.69 -9.13 -15.76
N GLU A 27 20.96 -10.14 -15.31
CA GLU A 27 19.55 -10.00 -14.98
C GLU A 27 19.35 -9.51 -13.54
N ILE A 28 18.48 -8.50 -13.38
CA ILE A 28 17.96 -8.02 -12.09
C ILE A 28 16.51 -8.44 -12.02
N THR A 29 16.19 -9.41 -11.18
CA THR A 29 14.81 -9.87 -10.99
C THR A 29 14.03 -8.85 -10.16
N PHE A 30 12.84 -8.46 -10.62
CA PHE A 30 11.96 -7.51 -9.96
C PHE A 30 10.56 -8.09 -9.78
N LEU A 31 10.12 -8.28 -8.54
CA LEU A 31 8.76 -8.69 -8.22
C LEU A 31 7.93 -7.47 -7.84
N ALA A 32 6.98 -7.10 -8.72
CA ALA A 32 6.03 -6.02 -8.50
C ALA A 32 4.68 -6.57 -8.01
N CYS A 33 4.04 -5.87 -7.09
CA CYS A 33 2.69 -6.19 -6.62
C CYS A 33 1.65 -5.39 -7.40
N GLY A 34 0.56 -6.04 -7.82
CA GLY A 34 -0.54 -5.39 -8.52
C GLY A 34 -1.27 -6.32 -9.49
N ASP A 35 -2.28 -5.79 -10.17
CA ASP A 35 -3.06 -6.56 -11.14
C ASP A 35 -2.33 -6.71 -12.49
N LYS A 36 -1.45 -5.76 -12.80
CA LYS A 36 -0.65 -5.70 -14.05
C LYS A 36 0.55 -4.76 -13.87
N MET A 37 1.53 -4.89 -14.77
CA MET A 37 2.61 -3.90 -14.86
C MET A 37 2.05 -2.53 -15.24
N GLN A 38 2.36 -1.52 -14.45
CA GLN A 38 1.93 -0.16 -14.73
C GLN A 38 2.71 0.43 -15.90
N PRO A 39 2.04 1.20 -16.80
CA PRO A 39 2.71 1.79 -17.97
C PRO A 39 3.94 2.61 -17.60
N ALA A 40 3.89 3.38 -16.50
CA ALA A 40 5.04 4.14 -16.00
C ALA A 40 6.23 3.23 -15.69
N HIS A 41 6.02 2.15 -14.92
CA HIS A 41 7.08 1.22 -14.60
C HIS A 41 7.67 0.54 -15.84
N ALA A 42 6.82 0.14 -16.80
CA ALA A 42 7.30 -0.44 -18.06
C ALA A 42 8.18 0.54 -18.85
N GLU A 43 7.80 1.83 -18.89
CA GLU A 43 8.60 2.88 -19.53
C GLU A 43 9.91 3.15 -18.78
N PHE A 44 9.87 3.18 -17.44
CA PHE A 44 11.05 3.41 -16.61
C PHE A 44 12.04 2.26 -16.70
N ILE A 45 11.58 1.00 -16.74
CA ILE A 45 12.42 -0.17 -16.98
C ILE A 45 13.20 0.02 -18.30
N LYS A 46 12.50 0.35 -19.38
CA LYS A 46 13.14 0.59 -20.68
C LYS A 46 14.18 1.70 -20.63
N LYS A 47 13.86 2.85 -20.04
CA LYS A 47 14.80 4.00 -19.91
C LYS A 47 16.02 3.63 -19.08
N TRP A 48 15.84 2.87 -18.01
CA TRP A 48 16.93 2.46 -17.15
C TRP A 48 17.87 1.47 -17.86
N GLU A 49 17.32 0.49 -18.59
CA GLU A 49 18.10 -0.47 -19.38
C GLU A 49 18.90 0.21 -20.49
N GLU A 50 18.31 1.20 -21.18
CA GLU A 50 19.01 2.01 -22.19
C GLU A 50 20.20 2.78 -21.60
N ALA A 51 20.08 3.25 -20.36
CA ALA A 51 21.14 3.96 -19.63
C ALA A 51 22.17 3.02 -18.97
N ASN A 52 21.86 1.74 -18.80
CA ASN A 52 22.71 0.74 -18.13
C ASN A 52 22.96 -0.49 -19.03
N PRO A 53 23.70 -0.33 -20.14
CA PRO A 53 23.98 -1.45 -21.04
C PRO A 53 24.68 -2.60 -20.30
N GLY A 54 24.27 -3.84 -20.59
CA GLY A 54 24.74 -5.04 -19.90
C GLY A 54 23.87 -5.48 -18.70
N TYR A 55 22.76 -4.75 -18.43
CA TYR A 55 21.76 -5.13 -17.42
C TYR A 55 20.37 -5.22 -18.02
N LYS A 56 19.57 -6.17 -17.52
CA LYS A 56 18.17 -6.36 -17.86
C LYS A 56 17.30 -6.50 -16.61
N ILE A 57 16.12 -5.93 -16.63
CA ILE A 57 15.13 -6.06 -15.56
C ILE A 57 14.14 -7.18 -15.91
N ALA A 58 14.22 -8.29 -15.21
CA ALA A 58 13.24 -9.37 -15.32
C ALA A 58 12.09 -9.12 -14.34
N ALA A 59 11.10 -8.38 -14.79
CA ALA A 59 9.97 -8.00 -13.95
C ALA A 59 8.85 -9.04 -14.00
N GLU A 60 8.38 -9.48 -12.84
CA GLU A 60 7.18 -10.29 -12.65
C GLU A 60 6.14 -9.50 -11.85
N VAL A 61 4.87 -9.56 -12.25
CA VAL A 61 3.76 -8.95 -11.50
C VAL A 61 2.95 -10.04 -10.82
N VAL A 62 2.71 -9.86 -9.52
CA VAL A 62 1.93 -10.79 -8.69
C VAL A 62 0.78 -10.03 -8.03
N GLY A 63 -0.41 -10.62 -8.05
CA GLY A 63 -1.59 -10.02 -7.41
C GLY A 63 -1.38 -9.73 -5.93
N TRP A 64 -1.95 -8.64 -5.42
CA TRP A 64 -1.77 -8.14 -4.05
C TRP A 64 -1.91 -9.23 -2.98
N GLY A 65 -2.93 -10.09 -3.08
CA GLY A 65 -3.21 -11.13 -2.09
C GLY A 65 -2.16 -12.24 -1.98
N GLN A 66 -1.20 -12.31 -2.90
CA GLN A 66 -0.19 -13.37 -2.99
C GLN A 66 1.24 -12.83 -3.02
N CYS A 67 1.38 -11.54 -3.29
CA CYS A 67 2.67 -10.90 -3.53
C CYS A 67 3.58 -11.02 -2.31
N GLN A 68 3.11 -10.63 -1.14
CA GLN A 68 3.87 -10.62 0.10
C GLN A 68 4.31 -12.04 0.50
N ASP A 69 3.38 -13.00 0.44
CA ASP A 69 3.68 -14.41 0.76
C ASP A 69 4.71 -15.00 -0.21
N LYS A 70 4.65 -14.64 -1.51
CA LYS A 70 5.63 -15.08 -2.50
C LYS A 70 7.02 -14.52 -2.23
N VAL A 71 7.13 -13.21 -1.94
CA VAL A 71 8.41 -12.57 -1.58
C VAL A 71 9.04 -13.25 -0.37
N THR A 72 8.27 -13.41 0.71
CA THR A 72 8.74 -14.05 1.95
C THR A 72 9.20 -15.49 1.70
N THR A 73 8.43 -16.25 0.90
CA THR A 73 8.77 -17.65 0.56
C THR A 73 10.06 -17.74 -0.24
N LEU A 74 10.24 -16.89 -1.26
CA LEU A 74 11.46 -16.86 -2.08
C LEU A 74 12.69 -16.48 -1.24
N ALA A 75 12.57 -15.47 -0.37
CA ALA A 75 13.64 -15.06 0.52
C ALA A 75 14.02 -16.19 1.50
N ALA A 76 13.05 -16.83 2.14
CA ALA A 76 13.27 -17.92 3.09
C ALA A 76 13.84 -19.20 2.43
N SER A 77 13.55 -19.44 1.14
CA SER A 77 14.09 -20.60 0.40
C SER A 77 15.52 -20.41 -0.10
N GLY A 78 16.13 -19.24 0.11
CA GLY A 78 17.47 -18.92 -0.40
C GLY A 78 17.53 -18.67 -1.91
N THR A 79 16.39 -18.37 -2.53
CA THR A 79 16.27 -17.98 -3.95
C THR A 79 15.57 -16.61 -4.08
N PRO A 80 16.11 -15.56 -3.42
CA PRO A 80 15.45 -14.25 -3.41
C PRO A 80 15.43 -13.65 -4.81
N VAL A 81 14.40 -12.81 -5.05
CA VAL A 81 14.44 -11.84 -6.15
C VAL A 81 15.37 -10.68 -5.75
N ALA A 82 16.00 -10.03 -6.73
CA ALA A 82 16.92 -8.93 -6.43
C ALA A 82 16.20 -7.71 -5.84
N LEU A 83 15.01 -7.41 -6.36
CA LEU A 83 14.17 -6.29 -5.94
C LEU A 83 12.73 -6.77 -5.79
N ALA A 84 12.08 -6.40 -4.70
CA ALA A 84 10.65 -6.68 -4.53
C ALA A 84 9.89 -5.48 -3.96
N TYR A 85 8.64 -5.34 -4.41
CA TYR A 85 7.65 -4.48 -3.77
C TYR A 85 7.15 -5.16 -2.49
N VAL A 86 7.26 -4.48 -1.36
CA VAL A 86 6.86 -5.01 -0.06
C VAL A 86 6.14 -3.94 0.76
N GLY A 87 5.26 -4.36 1.67
CA GLY A 87 4.77 -3.44 2.71
C GLY A 87 5.91 -3.00 3.61
N SER A 88 6.07 -1.70 3.85
CA SER A 88 7.17 -1.19 4.70
C SER A 88 7.17 -1.80 6.09
N ARG A 89 6.02 -2.24 6.57
CA ARG A 89 5.81 -2.97 7.83
C ARG A 89 6.59 -4.27 7.97
N THR A 90 7.00 -4.91 6.85
CA THR A 90 7.77 -6.17 6.85
C THR A 90 9.28 -5.93 6.81
N LEU A 91 9.74 -4.70 6.58
CA LEU A 91 11.17 -4.40 6.46
C LEU A 91 11.95 -4.71 7.75
N LYS A 92 11.36 -4.47 8.92
CA LYS A 92 11.99 -4.79 10.21
C LYS A 92 12.29 -6.28 10.33
N GLU A 93 11.31 -7.14 10.03
CA GLU A 93 11.45 -8.59 10.02
C GLU A 93 12.53 -9.05 9.03
N PHE A 94 12.48 -8.55 7.80
CA PHE A 94 13.47 -8.91 6.78
C PHE A 94 14.89 -8.45 7.13
N ALA A 95 15.03 -7.26 7.73
CA ALA A 95 16.32 -6.73 8.16
C ALA A 95 16.92 -7.55 9.31
N GLN A 96 16.11 -7.93 10.31
CA GLN A 96 16.54 -8.75 11.44
C GLN A 96 16.95 -10.18 11.03
N ASN A 97 16.33 -10.71 9.98
CA ASN A 97 16.67 -12.01 9.40
C ASN A 97 17.78 -11.91 8.31
N GLU A 98 18.42 -10.74 8.15
CA GLU A 98 19.51 -10.52 7.19
C GLU A 98 19.12 -10.78 5.72
N LEU A 99 17.82 -10.76 5.41
CA LEU A 99 17.28 -11.07 4.07
C LEU A 99 17.43 -9.90 3.09
N ILE A 100 17.54 -8.68 3.57
CA ILE A 100 17.63 -7.46 2.76
C ILE A 100 18.88 -6.65 3.11
N VAL A 101 19.30 -5.79 2.18
CA VAL A 101 20.43 -4.89 2.40
C VAL A 101 19.96 -3.47 2.75
N PRO A 102 20.73 -2.72 3.56
CA PRO A 102 20.39 -1.32 3.84
C PRO A 102 20.57 -0.45 2.59
N ILE A 103 19.67 0.52 2.44
CA ILE A 103 19.68 1.48 1.33
C ILE A 103 20.42 2.75 1.76
N PRO A 104 21.50 3.16 1.09
CA PRO A 104 22.20 4.37 1.41
C PRO A 104 21.43 5.59 0.87
N PHE A 105 20.81 6.37 1.76
CA PHE A 105 20.21 7.66 1.43
C PHE A 105 21.11 8.80 1.86
N THR A 106 21.25 9.82 1.02
CA THR A 106 21.81 11.11 1.43
C THR A 106 20.82 11.88 2.30
N ASP A 107 21.29 12.87 3.05
CA ASP A 107 20.37 13.70 3.88
C ASP A 107 19.40 14.51 3.00
N GLU A 108 19.81 14.92 1.79
CA GLU A 108 18.95 15.59 0.82
C GLU A 108 17.85 14.66 0.31
N GLU A 109 18.17 13.41 -0.03
CA GLU A 109 17.19 12.41 -0.44
C GLU A 109 16.16 12.18 0.68
N LYS A 110 16.60 12.00 1.94
CA LYS A 110 15.72 11.82 3.10
C LYS A 110 14.80 13.03 3.29
N ALA A 111 15.35 14.23 3.24
CA ALA A 111 14.61 15.47 3.43
C ALA A 111 13.59 15.76 2.32
N SER A 112 13.69 15.08 1.17
CA SER A 112 12.72 15.21 0.07
C SER A 112 11.37 14.53 0.37
N TYR A 113 11.33 13.55 1.26
CA TYR A 113 10.13 12.84 1.66
C TYR A 113 9.42 13.53 2.83
N TYR A 114 8.12 13.23 3.05
CA TYR A 114 7.52 13.52 4.35
C TYR A 114 8.30 12.77 5.44
N PRO A 115 8.60 13.39 6.59
CA PRO A 115 9.39 12.75 7.65
C PRO A 115 8.84 11.38 8.04
N TYR A 116 7.53 11.28 8.22
CA TYR A 116 6.85 10.04 8.53
C TYR A 116 7.16 8.91 7.53
N ILE A 117 7.26 9.21 6.23
CA ILE A 117 7.56 8.19 5.20
C ILE A 117 8.95 7.57 5.45
N MET A 118 9.93 8.40 5.80
CA MET A 118 11.27 7.90 6.11
C MET A 118 11.30 7.08 7.40
N ASP A 119 10.46 7.41 8.39
CA ASP A 119 10.35 6.63 9.64
C ASP A 119 9.89 5.20 9.35
N THR A 120 8.97 5.00 8.39
CA THR A 120 8.46 3.65 8.05
C THR A 120 9.50 2.72 7.41
N VAL A 121 10.58 3.26 6.88
CA VAL A 121 11.67 2.48 6.26
C VAL A 121 12.95 2.45 7.10
N THR A 122 12.92 3.09 8.30
CA THR A 122 14.10 3.21 9.15
C THR A 122 13.97 2.28 10.37
N THR A 123 14.95 1.42 10.55
CA THR A 123 15.12 0.57 11.74
C THR A 123 16.59 0.61 12.15
N ASP A 124 16.87 0.81 13.44
CA ASP A 124 18.23 0.88 14.00
C ASP A 124 19.13 1.92 13.29
N GLY A 125 18.54 3.06 12.91
CA GLY A 125 19.22 4.17 12.22
C GLY A 125 19.58 3.92 10.75
N LYS A 126 19.20 2.76 10.19
CA LYS A 126 19.41 2.41 8.79
C LYS A 126 18.09 2.40 8.04
N GLN A 127 18.12 2.77 6.75
CA GLN A 127 16.99 2.66 5.85
C GLN A 127 17.04 1.30 5.14
N TRP A 128 15.93 0.56 5.13
CA TRP A 128 15.84 -0.81 4.63
C TRP A 128 14.97 -0.99 3.38
N GLY A 129 14.39 0.10 2.90
CA GLY A 129 13.60 0.11 1.67
C GLY A 129 13.57 1.49 1.04
N VAL A 130 13.25 1.54 -0.25
CA VAL A 130 12.98 2.78 -0.97
C VAL A 130 11.47 2.97 -1.02
N PRO A 131 10.89 4.01 -0.38
CA PRO A 131 9.45 4.25 -0.42
C PRO A 131 8.95 4.36 -1.86
N VAL A 132 7.91 3.60 -2.22
CA VAL A 132 7.35 3.56 -3.58
C VAL A 132 5.87 3.90 -3.63
N ALA A 133 5.13 3.64 -2.56
CA ALA A 133 3.72 3.96 -2.49
C ALA A 133 3.33 4.42 -1.09
N PHE A 134 2.35 5.32 -1.06
CA PHE A 134 1.79 5.85 0.16
C PHE A 134 0.29 6.05 0.01
N SER A 135 -0.45 5.75 1.05
CA SER A 135 -1.89 6.01 1.06
C SER A 135 -2.41 6.40 2.43
N THR A 136 -3.26 7.41 2.44
CA THR A 136 -4.16 7.75 3.54
C THR A 136 -5.57 7.28 3.20
N LYS A 137 -6.46 7.26 4.18
CA LYS A 137 -7.85 6.85 4.02
C LYS A 137 -8.79 8.01 4.31
N SER A 138 -9.91 8.01 3.60
CA SER A 138 -10.99 8.97 3.75
C SER A 138 -12.34 8.28 3.57
N LEU A 139 -13.40 8.93 4.01
CA LEU A 139 -14.77 8.49 3.79
C LEU A 139 -15.22 8.85 2.38
N PHE A 140 -15.74 7.88 1.64
CA PHE A 140 -16.50 8.09 0.41
C PHE A 140 -17.97 7.81 0.64
N TRP A 141 -18.86 8.60 0.04
CA TRP A 141 -20.30 8.35 0.10
C TRP A 141 -20.98 8.54 -1.25
N ASN A 142 -22.08 7.80 -1.43
CA ASN A 142 -22.94 7.85 -2.59
C ASN A 142 -24.07 8.86 -2.37
N LYS A 143 -23.98 10.03 -3.02
CA LYS A 143 -24.91 11.14 -2.86
C LYS A 143 -26.35 10.79 -3.33
N GLU A 144 -26.48 9.91 -4.32
CA GLU A 144 -27.79 9.46 -4.78
C GLU A 144 -28.49 8.60 -3.74
N LEU A 145 -27.78 7.71 -3.04
CA LEU A 145 -28.33 6.91 -1.95
C LEU A 145 -28.69 7.78 -0.74
N PHE A 146 -27.90 8.83 -0.46
CA PHE A 146 -28.26 9.82 0.56
C PHE A 146 -29.59 10.50 0.22
N LYS A 147 -29.75 11.03 -0.99
CA LYS A 147 -31.02 11.64 -1.45
C LYS A 147 -32.20 10.68 -1.32
N ARG A 148 -32.03 9.44 -1.77
CA ARG A 148 -33.08 8.39 -1.69
C ARG A 148 -33.47 8.02 -0.26
N ALA A 149 -32.51 8.10 0.67
CA ALA A 149 -32.71 7.88 2.07
C ALA A 149 -33.30 9.10 2.82
N GLY A 150 -33.40 10.26 2.17
CA GLY A 150 -33.84 11.52 2.79
C GLY A 150 -32.76 12.25 3.55
N LEU A 151 -31.48 11.87 3.36
CA LEU A 151 -30.31 12.53 3.91
C LEU A 151 -29.84 13.68 2.98
N ASP A 152 -29.19 14.70 3.56
CA ASP A 152 -28.58 15.76 2.77
C ASP A 152 -27.32 15.23 2.05
N PRO A 153 -27.29 15.17 0.71
CA PRO A 153 -26.18 14.62 -0.05
C PRO A 153 -24.87 15.41 0.07
N GLU A 154 -24.93 16.65 0.56
CA GLU A 154 -23.75 17.50 0.73
C GLU A 154 -23.22 17.51 2.19
N LYS A 155 -23.84 16.72 3.08
CA LYS A 155 -23.44 16.60 4.48
C LYS A 155 -23.02 15.18 4.82
N PRO A 156 -21.74 14.81 4.61
CA PRO A 156 -21.20 13.55 5.09
C PRO A 156 -21.20 13.49 6.63
N PRO A 157 -21.26 12.29 7.23
CA PRO A 157 -21.12 12.12 8.67
C PRO A 157 -19.74 12.59 9.14
N LYS A 158 -19.69 13.21 10.33
CA LYS A 158 -18.46 13.71 10.96
C LYS A 158 -18.06 12.89 12.19
N THR A 159 -18.99 12.12 12.72
CA THR A 159 -18.81 11.26 13.89
C THR A 159 -19.25 9.84 13.59
N TRP A 160 -18.75 8.86 14.33
CA TRP A 160 -19.19 7.47 14.22
C TRP A 160 -20.68 7.30 14.49
N ALA A 161 -21.24 8.11 15.41
CA ALA A 161 -22.68 8.09 15.70
C ALA A 161 -23.51 8.51 14.46
N GLU A 162 -23.06 9.57 13.76
CA GLU A 162 -23.69 10.02 12.52
C GLU A 162 -23.50 8.97 11.41
N GLU A 163 -22.31 8.37 11.28
CA GLU A 163 -22.01 7.35 10.26
C GLU A 163 -22.90 6.12 10.46
N LEU A 164 -23.07 5.65 11.69
CA LEU A 164 -23.96 4.56 12.04
C LEU A 164 -25.43 4.91 11.73
N GLU A 165 -25.89 6.10 12.12
CA GLU A 165 -27.26 6.57 11.86
C GLU A 165 -27.52 6.65 10.34
N TYR A 166 -26.56 7.17 9.56
CA TYR A 166 -26.68 7.28 8.11
C TYR A 166 -26.66 5.92 7.44
N ALA A 167 -25.78 5.00 7.87
CA ALA A 167 -25.75 3.63 7.38
C ALA A 167 -27.09 2.92 7.61
N LYS A 168 -27.63 3.04 8.82
CA LYS A 168 -28.97 2.52 9.21
C LYS A 168 -30.06 3.11 8.33
N THR A 169 -30.10 4.46 8.22
CA THR A 169 -31.14 5.16 7.46
C THR A 169 -31.13 4.76 5.99
N ILE A 170 -29.94 4.63 5.37
CA ILE A 170 -29.81 4.17 3.99
C ILE A 170 -30.37 2.75 3.85
N LYS A 171 -29.97 1.82 4.73
CA LYS A 171 -30.44 0.42 4.70
C LYS A 171 -31.95 0.33 4.85
N GLU A 172 -32.53 1.03 5.82
CA GLU A 172 -33.98 0.99 6.12
C GLU A 172 -34.84 1.64 5.02
N LYS A 173 -34.37 2.75 4.43
CA LYS A 173 -35.15 3.49 3.43
C LYS A 173 -34.97 2.97 2.00
N THR A 174 -33.83 2.38 1.69
CA THR A 174 -33.50 1.99 0.30
C THR A 174 -33.38 0.49 0.09
N GLY A 175 -33.23 -0.30 1.16
CA GLY A 175 -32.88 -1.73 1.12
C GLY A 175 -31.42 -2.01 0.73
N ILE A 176 -30.63 -0.95 0.45
CA ILE A 176 -29.24 -1.05 0.04
C ILE A 176 -28.34 -0.92 1.27
N ALA A 177 -27.23 -1.63 1.31
CA ALA A 177 -26.26 -1.53 2.41
C ALA A 177 -25.76 -0.10 2.59
N GLY A 178 -25.74 0.37 3.85
CA GLY A 178 -25.36 1.75 4.17
C GLY A 178 -23.86 1.95 4.30
N PHE A 179 -23.11 0.89 4.65
CA PHE A 179 -21.66 0.95 4.86
C PHE A 179 -20.97 -0.32 4.35
N GLY A 180 -19.73 -0.22 3.92
CA GLY A 180 -18.92 -1.36 3.48
C GLY A 180 -17.95 -1.84 4.55
N VAL A 181 -18.08 -3.11 4.98
CA VAL A 181 -17.24 -3.74 6.00
C VAL A 181 -16.26 -4.73 5.37
N VAL A 182 -14.97 -4.53 5.62
CA VAL A 182 -13.89 -5.43 5.18
C VAL A 182 -13.55 -6.39 6.31
N ALA A 183 -13.81 -7.68 6.12
CA ALA A 183 -13.55 -8.69 7.15
C ALA A 183 -13.06 -10.05 6.61
N LYS A 184 -12.65 -10.12 5.34
CA LYS A 184 -12.02 -11.32 4.75
C LYS A 184 -10.66 -11.59 5.41
N THR A 185 -10.20 -12.84 5.38
CA THR A 185 -8.86 -13.20 5.87
C THR A 185 -7.78 -12.60 4.95
N PHE A 186 -7.55 -11.30 5.10
CA PHE A 186 -6.57 -10.52 4.37
C PHE A 186 -6.19 -9.26 5.17
N ASP A 187 -5.04 -8.67 4.85
CA ASP A 187 -4.42 -7.50 5.48
C ASP A 187 -5.39 -6.32 5.70
N ASN A 188 -6.22 -6.06 4.69
CA ASN A 188 -7.17 -4.95 4.73
C ASN A 188 -8.23 -5.05 5.85
N THR A 189 -8.46 -6.23 6.44
CA THR A 189 -9.32 -6.38 7.62
C THR A 189 -8.73 -5.69 8.84
N MET A 190 -7.44 -5.90 9.10
CA MET A 190 -6.72 -5.15 10.14
C MET A 190 -6.71 -3.66 9.81
N HIS A 191 -6.40 -3.30 8.55
CA HIS A 191 -6.37 -1.90 8.13
C HIS A 191 -7.68 -1.17 8.35
N GLN A 192 -8.83 -1.79 8.02
CA GLN A 192 -10.12 -1.15 8.28
C GLN A 192 -10.36 -0.95 9.78
N PHE A 193 -10.00 -1.91 10.63
CA PHE A 193 -10.10 -1.71 12.08
C PHE A 193 -9.19 -0.56 12.56
N LEU A 194 -7.98 -0.43 12.02
CA LEU A 194 -7.09 0.68 12.34
C LEU A 194 -7.63 2.05 11.93
N HIS A 195 -8.54 2.14 10.94
CA HIS A 195 -9.25 3.40 10.68
C HIS A 195 -10.05 3.86 11.91
N TRP A 196 -10.78 2.93 12.53
CA TRP A 196 -11.55 3.20 13.74
C TRP A 196 -10.64 3.50 14.93
N VAL A 197 -9.53 2.77 15.09
CA VAL A 197 -8.55 2.99 16.16
C VAL A 197 -7.99 4.41 16.10
N TYR A 198 -7.47 4.84 14.95
CA TYR A 198 -6.80 6.15 14.83
C TYR A 198 -7.75 7.33 14.80
N THR A 199 -9.00 7.15 14.40
CA THR A 199 -10.02 8.20 14.50
C THR A 199 -10.59 8.34 15.91
N ASN A 200 -10.15 7.52 16.86
CA ASN A 200 -10.56 7.56 18.28
C ASN A 200 -9.39 7.75 19.25
N ASN A 201 -8.21 8.16 18.78
CA ASN A 201 -7.00 8.32 19.60
C ASN A 201 -6.50 7.01 20.24
N GLY A 202 -6.84 5.86 19.64
CA GLY A 202 -6.34 4.55 20.04
C GLY A 202 -4.97 4.22 19.42
N SER A 203 -4.37 3.11 19.88
CA SER A 203 -3.14 2.54 19.32
C SER A 203 -3.08 1.03 19.59
N VAL A 204 -2.28 0.30 18.83
CA VAL A 204 -2.03 -1.14 19.07
C VAL A 204 -0.84 -1.35 20.00
N ILE A 205 0.18 -0.52 19.81
CA ILE A 205 1.41 -0.50 20.60
C ILE A 205 1.79 0.96 20.84
N ASP A 206 2.31 1.28 22.02
CA ASP A 206 2.79 2.61 22.36
C ASP A 206 4.28 2.81 22.00
N ALA A 207 4.78 4.04 22.22
CA ALA A 207 6.17 4.39 21.93
C ALA A 207 7.19 3.63 22.81
N ASP A 208 6.76 3.12 23.97
CA ASP A 208 7.59 2.34 24.90
C ASP A 208 7.55 0.83 24.57
N GLY A 209 6.78 0.44 23.56
CA GLY A 209 6.62 -0.95 23.12
C GLY A 209 5.59 -1.76 23.94
N ASN A 210 4.71 -1.11 24.70
CA ASN A 210 3.65 -1.80 25.42
C ASN A 210 2.44 -2.01 24.51
N ILE A 211 1.81 -3.17 24.59
CA ILE A 211 0.56 -3.45 23.89
C ILE A 211 -0.57 -2.61 24.53
N THR A 212 -1.26 -1.83 23.70
CA THR A 212 -2.37 -0.95 24.11
C THR A 212 -3.68 -1.35 23.43
N LEU A 213 -3.70 -2.54 22.80
CA LEU A 213 -4.84 -2.99 21.99
C LEU A 213 -6.14 -3.10 22.76
N ASP A 214 -6.11 -3.45 24.06
CA ASP A 214 -7.29 -3.60 24.93
C ASP A 214 -7.68 -2.29 25.66
N SER A 215 -7.23 -1.14 25.15
CA SER A 215 -7.60 0.18 25.69
C SER A 215 -9.09 0.49 25.52
N LYS A 216 -9.56 1.49 26.29
CA LYS A 216 -10.94 2.01 26.17
C LYS A 216 -11.23 2.51 24.75
N GLU A 217 -10.29 3.24 24.15
CA GLU A 217 -10.40 3.81 22.82
C GLU A 217 -10.60 2.73 21.76
N ASN A 218 -9.88 1.62 21.88
CA ASN A 218 -9.99 0.48 20.98
C ASN A 218 -11.25 -0.35 21.23
N LEU A 219 -11.72 -0.42 22.48
CA LEU A 219 -13.02 -1.03 22.80
C LEU A 219 -14.17 -0.26 22.15
N GLU A 220 -14.13 1.08 22.20
CA GLU A 220 -15.09 1.92 21.50
C GLU A 220 -15.02 1.69 19.97
N ALA A 221 -13.81 1.56 19.40
CA ALA A 221 -13.59 1.32 17.98
C ALA A 221 -14.15 -0.03 17.51
N LEU A 222 -13.86 -1.12 18.23
CA LEU A 222 -14.35 -2.45 17.86
C LEU A 222 -15.85 -2.60 18.11
N THR A 223 -16.40 -1.88 19.10
CA THR A 223 -17.85 -1.81 19.34
C THR A 223 -18.55 -1.06 18.19
N ALA A 224 -18.02 0.08 17.75
CA ALA A 224 -18.57 0.83 16.62
C ALA A 224 -18.56 -0.01 15.32
N LEU A 225 -17.48 -0.75 15.07
CA LEU A 225 -17.41 -1.67 13.94
C LEU A 225 -18.47 -2.80 14.07
N LYS A 226 -18.68 -3.37 15.26
CA LYS A 226 -19.74 -4.35 15.52
C LYS A 226 -21.14 -3.77 15.22
N ASP A 227 -21.40 -2.56 15.70
CA ASP A 227 -22.71 -1.92 15.63
C ASP A 227 -23.11 -1.54 14.20
N ILE A 228 -22.16 -1.29 13.31
CA ILE A 228 -22.43 -0.95 11.89
C ILE A 228 -22.68 -2.19 11.02
N VAL A 229 -22.23 -3.39 11.43
CA VAL A 229 -22.38 -4.65 10.66
C VAL A 229 -23.82 -4.95 10.22
N PRO A 230 -24.87 -4.75 11.03
CA PRO A 230 -26.27 -4.99 10.60
C PRO A 230 -26.69 -4.15 9.39
N TYR A 231 -26.01 -3.06 9.12
CA TYR A 231 -26.31 -2.12 8.03
C TYR A 231 -25.32 -2.22 6.87
N ALA A 232 -24.37 -3.14 6.96
CA ALA A 232 -23.40 -3.43 5.92
C ALA A 232 -23.95 -4.37 4.83
N GLU A 233 -23.09 -4.69 3.85
CA GLU A 233 -23.34 -5.77 2.90
C GLU A 233 -23.42 -7.13 3.61
N GLU A 234 -24.09 -8.09 2.98
CA GLU A 234 -24.25 -9.43 3.54
C GLU A 234 -22.94 -10.22 3.49
N GLY A 235 -22.58 -10.88 4.61
CA GLY A 235 -21.41 -11.74 4.69
C GLY A 235 -20.08 -11.00 4.58
N PRO A 236 -19.83 -9.99 5.42
CA PRO A 236 -18.63 -9.12 5.33
C PRO A 236 -17.31 -9.88 5.39
N THR A 237 -17.26 -11.09 5.96
CA THR A 237 -16.08 -11.96 5.96
C THR A 237 -15.72 -12.53 4.59
N SER A 238 -16.56 -12.32 3.58
CA SER A 238 -16.26 -12.71 2.18
C SER A 238 -15.54 -11.63 1.39
N TYR A 239 -15.44 -10.41 1.92
CA TYR A 239 -14.97 -9.25 1.16
C TYR A 239 -13.69 -8.65 1.74
N GLU A 240 -12.74 -8.35 0.83
CA GLU A 240 -11.61 -7.47 1.07
C GLU A 240 -11.87 -6.07 0.44
N GLN A 241 -10.94 -5.13 0.62
CA GLN A 241 -11.12 -3.73 0.23
C GLN A 241 -11.50 -3.53 -1.25
N ASN A 242 -10.92 -4.32 -2.18
CA ASN A 242 -11.21 -4.17 -3.61
C ASN A 242 -12.61 -4.63 -3.96
N GLU A 243 -13.09 -5.68 -3.29
CA GLU A 243 -14.44 -6.24 -3.49
C GLU A 243 -15.49 -5.29 -2.91
N VAL A 244 -15.28 -4.76 -1.70
CA VAL A 244 -16.17 -3.73 -1.10
C VAL A 244 -16.20 -2.47 -1.97
N ARG A 245 -15.04 -2.03 -2.49
CA ARG A 245 -14.98 -0.92 -3.43
C ARG A 245 -15.75 -1.19 -4.70
N ALA A 246 -15.68 -2.41 -5.27
CA ALA A 246 -16.45 -2.78 -6.45
C ALA A 246 -17.96 -2.69 -6.21
N ILE A 247 -18.45 -3.14 -5.04
CA ILE A 247 -19.86 -3.01 -4.66
C ILE A 247 -20.27 -1.53 -4.56
N PHE A 248 -19.39 -0.67 -4.02
CA PHE A 248 -19.62 0.78 -3.99
C PHE A 248 -19.68 1.38 -5.40
N LEU A 249 -18.74 1.01 -6.29
CA LEU A 249 -18.70 1.45 -7.69
C LEU A 249 -19.92 1.00 -8.52
N ASP A 250 -20.58 -0.09 -8.10
CA ASP A 250 -21.84 -0.56 -8.64
C ASP A 250 -23.07 0.23 -8.10
N GLY A 251 -22.87 1.18 -7.18
CA GLY A 251 -23.95 1.94 -6.55
C GLY A 251 -24.73 1.15 -5.48
N LYS A 252 -24.18 0.06 -4.98
CA LYS A 252 -24.84 -0.87 -4.02
C LYS A 252 -24.35 -0.69 -2.57
N LEU A 253 -23.60 0.38 -2.29
CA LEU A 253 -23.18 0.79 -0.95
C LEU A 253 -23.36 2.30 -0.76
N GLY A 254 -23.76 2.70 0.45
CA GLY A 254 -23.90 4.10 0.84
C GLY A 254 -22.59 4.78 1.11
N MET A 255 -21.72 4.14 1.88
CA MET A 255 -20.45 4.68 2.35
C MET A 255 -19.37 3.61 2.39
N ILE A 256 -18.09 4.04 2.18
CA ILE A 256 -16.90 3.20 2.38
C ILE A 256 -15.72 4.05 2.89
N HIS A 257 -14.81 3.44 3.63
CA HIS A 257 -13.48 3.99 3.89
C HIS A 257 -12.52 3.49 2.81
N ALA A 258 -11.88 4.40 2.07
CA ALA A 258 -10.99 4.02 0.97
C ALA A 258 -9.86 5.03 0.77
N SER A 259 -8.82 4.60 0.04
CA SER A 259 -7.75 5.49 -0.45
C SER A 259 -8.20 6.27 -1.67
N VAL A 260 -7.43 7.30 -2.02
CA VAL A 260 -7.69 8.15 -3.18
C VAL A 260 -7.71 7.38 -4.52
N GLY A 261 -7.09 6.20 -4.59
CA GLY A 261 -7.17 5.30 -5.76
C GLY A 261 -8.61 4.91 -6.15
N ALA A 262 -9.58 5.02 -5.24
CA ALA A 262 -10.99 4.86 -5.57
C ALA A 262 -11.49 5.92 -6.58
N VAL A 263 -10.94 7.14 -6.55
CA VAL A 263 -11.34 8.26 -7.44
C VAL A 263 -11.11 7.92 -8.91
N ASN A 264 -9.97 7.28 -9.24
CA ASN A 264 -9.67 6.93 -10.64
C ASN A 264 -10.75 6.03 -11.24
N ARG A 265 -11.26 5.09 -10.44
CA ARG A 265 -12.35 4.18 -10.86
C ARG A 265 -13.72 4.85 -10.81
N LEU A 266 -13.96 5.72 -9.83
CA LEU A 266 -15.23 6.48 -9.73
C LEU A 266 -15.46 7.41 -10.94
N LYS A 267 -14.40 7.99 -11.51
CA LYS A 267 -14.48 8.80 -12.72
C LYS A 267 -15.00 8.03 -13.95
N GLU A 268 -14.87 6.71 -13.95
CA GLU A 268 -15.36 5.82 -15.02
C GLU A 268 -16.83 5.41 -14.81
N THR A 269 -17.44 5.76 -13.66
CA THR A 269 -18.82 5.44 -13.29
C THR A 269 -19.74 6.65 -13.45
N LYS A 270 -21.05 6.43 -13.26
CA LYS A 270 -22.06 7.50 -13.21
C LYS A 270 -22.48 7.85 -11.78
N ILE A 271 -21.77 7.35 -10.77
CA ILE A 271 -22.10 7.60 -9.37
C ILE A 271 -21.84 9.07 -9.04
N ASP A 272 -22.80 9.73 -8.43
CA ASP A 272 -22.62 11.03 -7.78
C ASP A 272 -22.03 10.75 -6.38
N TRP A 273 -20.77 11.08 -6.16
CA TRP A 273 -20.02 10.75 -4.95
C TRP A 273 -19.42 11.98 -4.27
N GLY A 274 -19.14 11.84 -3.02
CA GLY A 274 -18.34 12.80 -2.25
C GLY A 274 -17.22 12.12 -1.49
N VAL A 275 -16.25 12.92 -1.01
CA VAL A 275 -15.16 12.47 -0.14
C VAL A 275 -14.93 13.46 0.99
N ALA A 276 -14.69 12.94 2.20
CA ALA A 276 -14.47 13.72 3.41
C ALA A 276 -13.44 13.02 4.31
N PRO A 277 -12.85 13.70 5.30
CA PRO A 277 -12.10 13.04 6.36
C PRO A 277 -12.90 11.90 6.99
N LEU A 278 -12.22 10.90 7.54
CA LEU A 278 -12.88 9.84 8.30
C LEU A 278 -13.64 10.43 9.50
N PRO A 279 -14.85 9.90 9.81
CA PRO A 279 -15.61 10.30 11.00
C PRO A 279 -14.86 10.01 12.30
N LEU A 280 -15.08 10.82 13.31
CA LEU A 280 -14.37 10.76 14.60
C LEU A 280 -15.14 9.95 15.63
N GLY A 281 -14.40 9.17 16.41
CA GLY A 281 -14.93 8.46 17.58
C GLY A 281 -15.12 9.36 18.80
N PRO A 282 -15.79 8.84 19.86
CA PRO A 282 -16.12 9.61 21.05
C PRO A 282 -14.91 10.02 21.90
N SER A 283 -13.80 9.30 21.83
CA SER A 283 -12.54 9.62 22.53
C SER A 283 -11.52 10.34 21.66
N ALA A 284 -11.88 10.73 20.44
CA ALA A 284 -11.01 11.45 19.52
C ALA A 284 -10.51 12.78 20.11
N LYS A 285 -9.21 13.05 19.96
CA LYS A 285 -8.59 14.33 20.33
C LYS A 285 -8.30 15.21 19.10
N GLY A 286 -8.56 14.71 17.92
CA GLY A 286 -8.34 15.37 16.63
C GLY A 286 -8.64 14.43 15.48
N PRO A 287 -8.42 14.86 14.23
CA PRO A 287 -8.52 14.00 13.07
C PRO A 287 -7.61 12.77 13.20
N GLY A 288 -7.93 11.69 12.48
CA GLY A 288 -7.13 10.49 12.42
C GLY A 288 -7.30 9.77 11.09
N THR A 289 -6.31 9.01 10.68
CA THR A 289 -6.37 8.10 9.53
C THR A 289 -5.28 7.05 9.64
N LEU A 290 -5.37 5.99 8.87
CA LEU A 290 -4.28 5.03 8.73
C LEU A 290 -3.34 5.50 7.61
N LEU A 291 -2.04 5.47 7.89
CA LEU A 291 -0.97 5.72 6.95
C LEU A 291 -0.36 4.38 6.53
N ILE A 292 -0.48 4.03 5.26
CA ILE A 292 0.10 2.81 4.69
C ILE A 292 1.24 3.19 3.77
N THR A 293 2.43 2.67 4.03
CA THR A 293 3.61 2.85 3.18
C THR A 293 4.07 1.51 2.65
N ASP A 294 4.36 1.47 1.35
CA ASP A 294 5.02 0.33 0.72
C ASP A 294 6.35 0.76 0.13
N SER A 295 7.27 -0.19 0.03
CA SER A 295 8.66 0.06 -0.33
C SER A 295 9.16 -0.94 -1.36
N LEU A 296 10.23 -0.56 -2.04
CA LEU A 296 11.09 -1.47 -2.79
C LEU A 296 12.21 -1.93 -1.87
N ALA A 297 12.25 -3.22 -1.55
CA ALA A 297 13.31 -3.85 -0.77
C ALA A 297 14.29 -4.57 -1.70
N VAL A 298 15.60 -4.40 -1.44
CA VAL A 298 16.67 -5.09 -2.17
C VAL A 298 17.16 -6.27 -1.33
N PHE A 299 17.03 -7.47 -1.88
CA PHE A 299 17.36 -8.70 -1.19
C PHE A 299 18.85 -9.04 -1.29
N SER A 300 19.39 -9.61 -0.21
CA SER A 300 20.81 -9.98 -0.08
C SER A 300 21.11 -11.28 -0.83
N GLY A 301 22.37 -11.46 -1.23
CA GLY A 301 22.89 -12.71 -1.79
C GLY A 301 22.61 -12.92 -3.29
N THR A 302 22.12 -11.90 -3.99
CA THR A 302 21.81 -11.96 -5.43
C THR A 302 22.99 -11.59 -6.32
N GLY A 303 23.99 -10.86 -5.77
CA GLY A 303 25.18 -10.39 -6.47
C GLY A 303 24.94 -9.16 -7.37
N VAL A 304 23.73 -8.59 -7.33
CA VAL A 304 23.34 -7.41 -8.11
C VAL A 304 22.75 -6.30 -7.23
N GLU A 305 23.00 -6.34 -5.92
CA GLU A 305 22.39 -5.47 -4.93
C GLU A 305 22.60 -3.98 -5.23
N GLU A 306 23.83 -3.58 -5.59
CA GLU A 306 24.12 -2.17 -5.92
C GLU A 306 23.27 -1.68 -7.09
N LYS A 307 23.17 -2.47 -8.16
CA LYS A 307 22.36 -2.13 -9.33
C LYS A 307 20.86 -2.17 -9.06
N ALA A 308 20.42 -3.08 -8.20
CA ALA A 308 19.03 -3.11 -7.73
C ALA A 308 18.66 -1.87 -6.90
N ILE A 309 19.59 -1.36 -6.05
CA ILE A 309 19.41 -0.09 -5.32
C ILE A 309 19.34 1.09 -6.31
N GLU A 310 20.27 1.16 -7.29
CA GLU A 310 20.25 2.21 -8.31
C GLU A 310 18.89 2.21 -9.07
N PHE A 311 18.42 1.03 -9.47
CA PHE A 311 17.14 0.89 -10.16
C PHE A 311 15.96 1.28 -9.28
N ALA A 312 15.90 0.84 -8.01
CA ALA A 312 14.86 1.22 -7.08
C ALA A 312 14.79 2.74 -6.87
N LYS A 313 15.94 3.40 -6.68
CA LYS A 313 16.03 4.86 -6.57
C LYS A 313 15.65 5.57 -7.87
N PHE A 314 15.97 5.00 -9.02
CA PHE A 314 15.56 5.54 -10.32
C PHE A 314 14.04 5.49 -10.51
N LEU A 315 13.39 4.37 -10.14
CA LEU A 315 11.93 4.24 -10.21
C LEU A 315 11.21 5.31 -9.37
N THR A 316 11.78 5.66 -8.23
CA THR A 316 11.15 6.51 -7.21
C THR A 316 11.76 7.90 -7.09
N ASN A 317 12.57 8.33 -8.05
CA ASN A 317 13.17 9.65 -8.04
C ASN A 317 12.10 10.77 -8.18
N PRO A 318 12.43 12.05 -7.88
CA PRO A 318 11.46 13.14 -7.95
C PRO A 318 10.80 13.37 -9.31
N GLU A 319 11.38 12.86 -10.40
CA GLU A 319 10.83 12.98 -11.76
C GLU A 319 9.86 11.85 -12.10
N ASN A 320 10.20 10.61 -11.74
CA ASN A 320 9.46 9.40 -12.10
C ASN A 320 8.29 9.11 -11.13
N GLN A 321 8.52 9.31 -9.83
CA GLN A 321 7.56 8.96 -8.79
C GLN A 321 6.19 9.64 -8.97
N PRO A 322 6.08 10.96 -9.26
CA PRO A 322 4.77 11.59 -9.46
C PRO A 322 3.97 11.00 -10.62
N ILE A 323 4.63 10.50 -11.66
CA ILE A 323 3.97 9.85 -12.81
C ILE A 323 3.32 8.54 -12.37
N TYR A 324 4.05 7.73 -11.59
CA TYR A 324 3.55 6.48 -11.03
C TYR A 324 2.40 6.73 -10.04
N GLU A 325 2.55 7.68 -9.12
CA GLU A 325 1.52 8.08 -8.15
C GLU A 325 0.21 8.50 -8.84
N ALA A 326 0.31 9.29 -9.91
CA ALA A 326 -0.86 9.72 -10.67
C ALA A 326 -1.58 8.55 -11.37
N GLN A 327 -0.84 7.57 -11.91
CA GLN A 327 -1.42 6.39 -12.56
C GLN A 327 -2.12 5.46 -11.57
N GLU A 328 -1.51 5.23 -10.41
CA GLU A 328 -2.06 4.35 -9.36
C GLU A 328 -3.11 5.05 -8.49
N GLY A 329 -3.15 6.38 -8.47
CA GLY A 329 -3.97 7.14 -7.53
C GLY A 329 -3.43 6.99 -6.10
N LEU A 330 -2.13 7.25 -5.93
CA LEU A 330 -1.45 7.20 -4.64
C LEU A 330 -1.36 8.60 -4.05
N THR A 331 -1.29 8.67 -2.73
CA THR A 331 -0.94 9.92 -2.03
C THR A 331 0.53 10.23 -2.31
N PRO A 332 0.91 11.48 -2.64
CA PRO A 332 2.30 11.83 -2.89
C PRO A 332 3.23 11.50 -1.72
N LEU A 333 4.38 10.92 -2.01
CA LEU A 333 5.43 10.62 -1.02
C LEU A 333 6.20 11.86 -0.56
N ARG A 334 6.14 12.93 -1.36
CA ARG A 334 6.94 14.15 -1.16
C ARG A 334 6.05 15.38 -1.11
N PRO A 335 6.31 16.33 -0.17
CA PRO A 335 5.64 17.61 -0.18
C PRO A 335 6.17 18.49 -1.34
N GLY A 336 5.41 19.52 -1.69
CA GLY A 336 5.87 20.54 -2.61
C GLY A 336 4.78 21.20 -3.43
N LYS A 337 5.16 22.20 -4.21
CA LYS A 337 4.27 23.02 -5.02
C LYS A 337 3.35 22.21 -5.95
N ALA A 338 3.86 21.11 -6.51
CA ALA A 338 3.07 20.24 -7.37
C ALA A 338 1.88 19.60 -6.63
N VAL A 339 2.05 19.27 -5.34
CA VAL A 339 0.98 18.75 -4.48
C VAL A 339 -0.06 19.85 -4.21
N ASP A 340 0.38 21.07 -3.92
CA ASP A 340 -0.52 22.21 -3.69
C ASP A 340 -1.35 22.53 -4.95
N GLU A 341 -0.72 22.52 -6.12
CA GLU A 341 -1.39 22.71 -7.42
C GLU A 341 -2.38 21.57 -7.72
N MET A 342 -2.03 20.32 -7.40
CA MET A 342 -2.90 19.17 -7.55
C MET A 342 -4.15 19.27 -6.68
N VAL A 343 -4.00 19.66 -5.40
CA VAL A 343 -5.11 19.88 -4.48
C VAL A 343 -5.99 21.05 -4.94
N ALA A 344 -5.38 22.14 -5.40
CA ALA A 344 -6.13 23.29 -5.90
C ALA A 344 -6.96 22.95 -7.15
N ALA A 345 -6.39 22.14 -8.07
CA ALA A 345 -7.08 21.69 -9.28
C ALA A 345 -8.18 20.64 -8.98
N ASN A 346 -8.01 19.85 -7.94
CA ASN A 346 -8.91 18.74 -7.59
C ASN A 346 -9.12 18.68 -6.07
N PRO A 347 -10.10 19.42 -5.52
CA PRO A 347 -10.31 19.55 -4.07
C PRO A 347 -10.58 18.23 -3.33
N TYR A 348 -10.96 17.16 -4.03
CA TYR A 348 -11.13 15.83 -3.42
C TYR A 348 -9.81 15.25 -2.86
N TRP A 349 -8.65 15.79 -3.27
CA TRP A 349 -7.36 15.39 -2.69
C TRP A 349 -7.16 15.88 -1.26
N LYS A 350 -7.81 17.00 -0.91
CA LYS A 350 -7.56 17.66 0.38
C LYS A 350 -7.69 16.75 1.61
N PRO A 351 -8.73 15.90 1.77
CA PRO A 351 -8.82 15.02 2.93
C PRO A 351 -7.65 14.03 3.05
N PHE A 352 -7.10 13.58 1.91
CA PHE A 352 -5.97 12.65 1.89
C PHE A 352 -4.66 13.33 2.24
N ILE A 353 -4.41 14.52 1.72
CA ILE A 353 -3.18 15.29 1.98
C ILE A 353 -3.17 15.82 3.43
N ASP A 354 -4.28 16.39 3.90
CA ASP A 354 -4.41 16.83 5.29
C ASP A 354 -4.19 15.65 6.26
N GLY A 355 -4.67 14.45 5.90
CA GLY A 355 -4.52 13.23 6.67
C GLY A 355 -3.07 12.84 7.00
N ILE A 356 -2.09 13.27 6.20
CA ILE A 356 -0.68 12.91 6.39
C ILE A 356 -0.16 13.40 7.74
N SER A 357 -0.60 14.57 8.20
CA SER A 357 -0.06 15.23 9.40
C SER A 357 -0.60 14.64 10.72
N PHE A 358 -1.64 13.82 10.69
CA PHE A 358 -2.29 13.26 11.89
C PHE A 358 -2.67 11.78 11.75
N GLY A 359 -2.14 11.11 10.76
CA GLY A 359 -2.35 9.68 10.59
C GLY A 359 -1.48 8.83 11.52
N GLY A 360 -1.95 7.62 11.83
CA GLY A 360 -1.19 6.61 12.57
C GLY A 360 -0.58 5.56 11.64
N PRO A 361 0.60 5.03 11.97
CA PRO A 361 1.29 4.01 11.16
C PRO A 361 0.64 2.63 11.28
N GLU A 362 1.00 1.75 10.36
CA GLU A 362 0.83 0.32 10.62
C GLU A 362 1.72 -0.08 11.80
N PRO A 363 1.22 -0.90 12.74
CA PRO A 363 2.02 -1.36 13.87
C PRO A 363 3.22 -2.19 13.40
N LEU A 364 4.41 -1.90 13.92
CA LEU A 364 5.65 -2.58 13.56
C LEU A 364 5.99 -3.67 14.58
N PHE A 365 5.82 -4.91 14.18
CA PHE A 365 6.13 -6.09 14.97
C PHE A 365 7.27 -6.90 14.34
N THR A 366 7.97 -7.70 15.13
CA THR A 366 9.02 -8.60 14.63
C THR A 366 8.40 -9.77 13.85
N ASP A 367 7.27 -10.31 14.32
CA ASP A 367 6.43 -11.26 13.56
C ASP A 367 5.17 -10.51 13.07
N TYR A 368 5.29 -9.89 11.89
CA TYR A 368 4.16 -9.19 11.28
C TYR A 368 3.01 -10.13 10.93
N LYS A 369 3.30 -11.37 10.53
CA LYS A 369 2.26 -12.35 10.18
C LYS A 369 1.45 -12.79 11.39
N GLY A 370 2.11 -12.95 12.53
CA GLY A 370 1.45 -13.20 13.82
C GLY A 370 0.53 -12.06 14.23
N LEU A 371 1.01 -10.82 14.16
CA LEU A 371 0.18 -9.62 14.36
C LEU A 371 -1.05 -9.64 13.46
N GLN A 372 -0.83 -9.77 12.14
CA GLN A 372 -1.89 -9.74 11.14
C GLN A 372 -2.98 -10.78 11.41
N ASN A 373 -2.59 -12.04 11.65
CA ASN A 373 -3.52 -13.13 11.89
C ASN A 373 -4.34 -12.89 13.16
N THR A 374 -3.70 -12.47 14.26
CA THR A 374 -4.38 -12.15 15.53
C THR A 374 -5.40 -11.03 15.35
N MET A 375 -5.04 -9.94 14.66
CA MET A 375 -5.94 -8.82 14.41
C MET A 375 -7.13 -9.21 13.51
N ILE A 376 -6.88 -10.02 12.48
CA ILE A 376 -7.93 -10.53 11.59
C ILE A 376 -8.90 -11.43 12.37
N GLU A 377 -8.39 -12.40 13.15
CA GLU A 377 -9.22 -13.29 13.95
C GLU A 377 -10.07 -12.52 14.96
N MET A 378 -9.49 -11.54 15.62
CA MET A 378 -10.18 -10.65 16.55
C MET A 378 -11.36 -9.95 15.86
N VAL A 379 -11.13 -9.27 14.74
CA VAL A 379 -12.18 -8.56 13.99
C VAL A 379 -13.25 -9.54 13.52
N GLN A 380 -12.86 -10.65 12.89
CA GLN A 380 -13.81 -11.65 12.39
C GLN A 380 -14.67 -12.27 13.50
N SER A 381 -14.10 -12.52 14.67
CA SER A 381 -14.85 -13.08 15.82
C SER A 381 -15.98 -12.15 16.27
N VAL A 382 -15.73 -10.84 16.26
CA VAL A 382 -16.72 -9.82 16.65
C VAL A 382 -17.74 -9.57 15.54
N VAL A 383 -17.29 -9.40 14.29
CA VAL A 383 -18.16 -9.17 13.12
C VAL A 383 -19.13 -10.32 12.88
N THR A 384 -18.74 -11.56 13.23
CA THR A 384 -19.60 -12.75 13.13
C THR A 384 -20.41 -13.03 14.40
N GLY A 385 -20.30 -12.20 15.43
CA GLY A 385 -21.02 -12.38 16.72
C GLY A 385 -20.52 -13.55 17.57
N LYS A 386 -19.32 -14.07 17.30
CA LYS A 386 -18.73 -15.18 18.08
C LYS A 386 -18.09 -14.73 19.38
N ALA A 387 -17.68 -13.46 19.46
CA ALA A 387 -17.07 -12.87 20.64
C ALA A 387 -17.59 -11.45 20.90
N GLU A 388 -17.62 -11.05 22.15
CA GLU A 388 -17.84 -9.66 22.53
C GLU A 388 -16.55 -8.84 22.33
N PRO A 389 -16.64 -7.56 21.95
CA PRO A 389 -15.46 -6.71 21.68
C PRO A 389 -14.41 -6.71 22.80
N ALA A 390 -14.84 -6.60 24.06
CA ALA A 390 -13.93 -6.56 25.20
C ALA A 390 -13.12 -7.88 25.36
N ASP A 391 -13.78 -9.03 25.20
CA ASP A 391 -13.13 -10.33 25.32
C ASP A 391 -12.18 -10.59 24.13
N ALA A 392 -12.60 -10.20 22.92
CA ALA A 392 -11.78 -10.33 21.71
C ALA A 392 -10.50 -9.47 21.78
N LEU A 393 -10.60 -8.21 22.23
CA LEU A 393 -9.47 -7.31 22.41
C LEU A 393 -8.51 -7.83 23.48
N LYS A 394 -9.02 -8.26 24.63
CA LYS A 394 -8.19 -8.81 25.71
C LYS A 394 -7.44 -10.06 25.28
N LYS A 395 -8.11 -10.98 24.56
CA LYS A 395 -7.46 -12.19 24.00
C LYS A 395 -6.35 -11.78 23.03
N ALA A 396 -6.66 -10.94 22.06
CA ALA A 396 -5.71 -10.49 21.05
C ALA A 396 -4.51 -9.73 21.65
N ALA A 397 -4.75 -8.83 22.60
CA ALA A 397 -3.66 -8.12 23.30
C ALA A 397 -2.68 -9.08 23.99
N GLY A 398 -3.19 -10.14 24.65
CA GLY A 398 -2.35 -11.17 25.26
C GLY A 398 -1.56 -11.99 24.24
N GLU A 399 -2.13 -12.25 23.06
CA GLU A 399 -1.45 -12.96 21.98
C GLU A 399 -0.35 -12.12 21.31
N LEU A 400 -0.55 -10.80 21.20
CA LEU A 400 0.43 -9.91 20.56
C LEU A 400 1.75 -9.79 21.33
N GLU A 401 1.77 -10.06 22.63
CA GLU A 401 2.98 -9.99 23.46
C GLU A 401 4.12 -10.88 22.93
N GLN A 402 3.81 -11.98 22.26
CA GLN A 402 4.79 -12.92 21.72
C GLN A 402 5.38 -12.51 20.37
N TYR A 403 4.82 -11.48 19.70
CA TYR A 403 5.20 -11.10 18.33
C TYR A 403 5.97 -9.77 18.24
N LYS A 404 6.23 -9.10 19.38
CA LYS A 404 6.91 -7.77 19.45
C LYS A 404 8.28 -7.74 18.80
#